data_d19253ce9361eca1443e993f81394ea0
#
_entry.id   d19253ce9361eca1443e993f81394ea0
#
_cell.length_a   1.000
_cell.length_b   1.000
_cell.length_c   1.000
_cell.angle_alpha   90.00
_cell.angle_beta   90.00
_cell.angle_gamma   90.00
#
_symmetry.space_group_name_H-M   'P 1'
#
loop_
_entity.id
_entity.type
_entity.pdbx_description
1 polymer ?
#
loop_
_entity_poly.entity_id
_entity_poly.type
_entity_poly.pdbx_seq_one_letter_code
_entity_poly.pdbx_strand_id
1 'polypeptide(L)'
;MEKNNGVKNLTRSIYNIILKRGISGITSTWRVLPDFIIIGTVRSGSTSLYYNICSHPSILPASYDEIGFFDSNYHLGMNWYRSMFPLKSDMERIRSETKYALTGEDTPFYFWKIDAANRIRKILPKIKLIAILRNPVQRAYSNYYLGVRGGTEKLTFEEAVRKELDTLPENKILAENIFKFCNVRRSYIAKSLYVYQMKIWFERFSKNRLFVISTEEMSKSPAHTMNQTYEFLGLPKYENTFFEKRKKASYEKMGNNIRKELEEFFKPYNEEL
;
A
#
# COMPACT_ATOMS: atom_id res chain seq x y z
N MET A 1 31.43 -15.04 8.38
CA MET A 1 30.53 -15.31 7.22
C MET A 1 29.53 -14.19 6.90
N GLU A 2 29.40 -13.14 7.72
CA GLU A 2 28.41 -12.05 7.51
C GLU A 2 28.81 -10.94 6.53
N LYS A 3 30.11 -10.71 6.29
CA LYS A 3 30.58 -9.67 5.36
C LYS A 3 30.25 -9.93 3.87
N ASN A 4 29.99 -11.16 3.48
CA ASN A 4 29.74 -11.52 2.07
C ASN A 4 28.29 -11.29 1.61
N ASN A 5 27.33 -11.17 2.53
CA ASN A 5 25.92 -10.93 2.19
C ASN A 5 25.62 -9.44 1.89
N GLY A 6 26.33 -8.53 2.55
CA GLY A 6 26.18 -7.10 2.30
C GLY A 6 26.69 -6.66 0.92
N VAL A 7 27.84 -7.19 0.49
CA VAL A 7 28.41 -6.90 -0.82
C VAL A 7 27.58 -7.49 -1.96
N LYS A 8 27.04 -8.71 -1.79
CA LYS A 8 26.14 -9.32 -2.77
C LYS A 8 24.81 -8.58 -2.92
N ASN A 9 24.28 -8.04 -1.84
CA ASN A 9 23.08 -7.22 -1.88
C ASN A 9 23.32 -5.86 -2.50
N LEU A 10 24.47 -5.24 -2.25
CA LEU A 10 24.85 -3.95 -2.83
C LEU A 10 25.13 -4.08 -4.34
N THR A 11 25.90 -5.09 -4.77
CA THR A 11 26.13 -5.38 -6.19
C THR A 11 24.87 -5.74 -6.94
N ARG A 12 23.95 -6.50 -6.33
CA ARG A 12 22.65 -6.82 -6.93
C ARG A 12 21.77 -5.58 -7.02
N SER A 13 21.83 -4.68 -6.05
CA SER A 13 21.13 -3.39 -6.05
C SER A 13 21.68 -2.46 -7.11
N ILE A 14 23.00 -2.31 -7.22
CA ILE A 14 23.68 -1.49 -8.23
C ILE A 14 23.46 -2.06 -9.64
N TYR A 15 23.59 -3.35 -9.82
CA TYR A 15 23.33 -4.05 -11.07
C TYR A 15 21.87 -3.85 -11.52
N ASN A 16 20.91 -3.98 -10.61
CA ASN A 16 19.52 -3.71 -10.88
C ASN A 16 19.25 -2.22 -11.22
N ILE A 17 19.92 -1.29 -10.57
CA ILE A 17 19.78 0.15 -10.84
C ILE A 17 20.38 0.50 -12.22
N ILE A 18 21.56 -0.01 -12.56
CA ILE A 18 22.24 0.29 -13.82
C ILE A 18 21.54 -0.35 -15.00
N LEU A 19 21.19 -1.63 -14.93
CA LEU A 19 20.44 -2.31 -15.99
C LEU A 19 19.06 -1.69 -16.19
N LYS A 20 18.38 -1.28 -15.12
CA LYS A 20 17.04 -0.70 -15.20
C LYS A 20 17.06 0.75 -15.66
N ARG A 21 18.06 1.55 -15.30
CA ARG A 21 18.20 2.91 -15.81
C ARG A 21 18.63 2.97 -17.28
N GLY A 22 19.45 2.02 -17.74
CA GLY A 22 19.92 1.98 -19.13
C GLY A 22 18.94 1.32 -20.10
N ILE A 23 18.58 0.07 -19.85
CA ILE A 23 17.78 -0.75 -20.78
C ILE A 23 16.28 -0.47 -20.66
N SER A 24 15.77 -0.25 -19.45
CA SER A 24 14.34 0.00 -19.26
C SER A 24 13.88 1.37 -19.78
N GLY A 25 14.75 2.36 -19.82
CA GLY A 25 14.46 3.65 -20.47
C GLY A 25 14.21 3.51 -21.96
N ILE A 26 14.97 2.64 -22.63
CA ILE A 26 14.85 2.36 -24.08
C ILE A 26 13.54 1.63 -24.39
N THR A 27 13.11 0.70 -23.53
CA THR A 27 11.88 -0.09 -23.76
C THR A 27 10.62 0.57 -23.19
N SER A 28 10.72 1.73 -22.54
CA SER A 28 9.60 2.37 -21.83
C SER A 28 8.41 2.70 -22.74
N THR A 29 8.67 3.09 -24.00
CA THR A 29 7.64 3.40 -25.00
C THR A 29 6.80 2.17 -25.42
N TRP A 30 7.38 0.99 -25.29
CA TRP A 30 6.72 -0.29 -25.61
C TRP A 30 6.01 -0.92 -24.41
N ARG A 31 6.06 -0.28 -23.25
CA ARG A 31 5.44 -0.75 -22.02
C ARG A 31 4.16 0.02 -21.70
N VAL A 32 3.30 -0.60 -20.92
CA VAL A 32 2.04 0.02 -20.47
C VAL A 32 2.25 0.86 -19.20
N LEU A 33 1.22 1.58 -18.82
CA LEU A 33 1.06 2.16 -17.46
C LEU A 33 0.09 1.28 -16.68
N PRO A 34 0.06 1.38 -15.33
CA PRO A 34 -0.84 0.57 -14.53
C PRO A 34 -2.31 0.95 -14.74
N ASP A 35 -3.18 -0.04 -14.60
CA ASP A 35 -4.63 0.09 -14.59
C ASP A 35 -5.16 0.32 -13.18
N PHE A 36 -4.42 -0.16 -12.16
CA PHE A 36 -4.77 0.03 -10.75
C PHE A 36 -3.52 0.22 -9.87
N ILE A 37 -3.74 0.84 -8.71
CA ILE A 37 -2.73 1.02 -7.65
C ILE A 37 -3.35 0.67 -6.31
N ILE A 38 -2.69 -0.19 -5.53
CA ILE A 38 -2.98 -0.37 -4.10
C ILE A 38 -2.20 0.71 -3.34
N ILE A 39 -2.91 1.72 -2.87
CA ILE A 39 -2.31 2.91 -2.25
C ILE A 39 -2.00 2.75 -0.76
N GLY A 40 -2.49 1.69 -0.12
CA GLY A 40 -2.32 1.52 1.33
C GLY A 40 -3.28 0.49 1.92
N THR A 41 -3.19 0.28 3.22
CA THR A 41 -2.23 0.94 4.14
C THR A 41 -1.14 -0.04 4.56
N VAL A 42 0.01 0.50 4.93
CA VAL A 42 1.11 -0.33 5.47
C VAL A 42 0.63 -1.07 6.73
N ARG A 43 0.93 -2.35 6.84
CA ARG A 43 0.55 -3.28 7.93
C ARG A 43 -0.93 -3.73 7.90
N SER A 44 -1.62 -3.48 6.81
CA SER A 44 -2.99 -3.95 6.59
C SER A 44 -3.10 -5.14 5.62
N GLY A 45 -1.98 -5.63 5.07
CA GLY A 45 -1.99 -6.79 4.18
C GLY A 45 -2.04 -6.45 2.68
N SER A 46 -1.66 -5.23 2.28
CA SER A 46 -1.61 -4.77 0.88
C SER A 46 -0.83 -5.71 -0.03
N THR A 47 0.33 -6.20 0.42
CA THR A 47 1.15 -7.14 -0.34
C THR A 47 0.42 -8.47 -0.59
N SER A 48 -0.23 -9.04 0.44
CA SER A 48 -1.04 -10.26 0.25
C SER A 48 -2.21 -10.01 -0.71
N LEU A 49 -2.86 -8.86 -0.60
CA LEU A 49 -3.92 -8.44 -1.52
C LEU A 49 -3.40 -8.36 -2.96
N TYR A 50 -2.25 -7.72 -3.18
CA TYR A 50 -1.64 -7.59 -4.50
C TYR A 50 -1.35 -8.94 -5.15
N TYR A 51 -0.72 -9.87 -4.41
CA TYR A 51 -0.45 -11.21 -4.94
C TYR A 51 -1.74 -12.00 -5.24
N ASN A 52 -2.76 -11.87 -4.40
CA ASN A 52 -4.05 -12.48 -4.65
C ASN A 52 -4.75 -11.86 -5.88
N ILE A 53 -4.63 -10.56 -6.09
CA ILE A 53 -5.12 -9.90 -7.32
C ILE A 53 -4.37 -10.43 -8.54
N CYS A 54 -3.04 -10.52 -8.47
CA CYS A 54 -2.21 -11.00 -9.56
C CYS A 54 -2.35 -12.50 -9.87
N SER A 55 -3.06 -13.27 -9.04
CA SER A 55 -3.41 -14.66 -9.36
C SER A 55 -4.47 -14.79 -10.45
N HIS A 56 -5.18 -13.71 -10.77
CA HIS A 56 -6.13 -13.70 -11.88
C HIS A 56 -5.40 -13.81 -13.22
N PRO A 57 -5.80 -14.73 -14.15
CA PRO A 57 -5.09 -14.98 -15.41
C PRO A 57 -5.00 -13.78 -16.34
N SER A 58 -5.88 -12.80 -16.19
CA SER A 58 -5.86 -11.55 -16.96
C SER A 58 -5.00 -10.45 -16.33
N ILE A 59 -4.24 -10.73 -15.28
CA ILE A 59 -3.41 -9.73 -14.60
C ILE A 59 -1.93 -10.08 -14.71
N LEU A 60 -1.16 -9.17 -15.29
CA LEU A 60 0.29 -9.24 -15.30
C LEU A 60 0.87 -8.34 -14.22
N PRO A 61 1.65 -8.89 -13.28
CA PRO A 61 2.24 -8.09 -12.20
C PRO A 61 3.28 -7.08 -12.70
N ALA A 62 3.50 -6.03 -11.94
CA ALA A 62 4.67 -5.19 -12.08
C ALA A 62 5.95 -5.97 -11.74
N SER A 63 7.11 -5.48 -12.21
CA SER A 63 8.41 -6.11 -11.98
C SER A 63 8.89 -6.03 -10.53
N TYR A 64 8.28 -5.20 -9.71
CA TYR A 64 8.66 -4.94 -8.32
C TYR A 64 7.46 -4.59 -7.45
N ASP A 65 7.54 -5.06 -6.21
CA ASP A 65 6.71 -4.61 -5.10
C ASP A 65 7.17 -3.21 -4.66
N GLU A 66 6.23 -2.40 -4.19
CA GLU A 66 6.49 -1.07 -3.60
C GLU A 66 7.37 -0.17 -4.48
N ILE A 67 6.94 0.06 -5.74
CA ILE A 67 7.68 0.88 -6.73
C ILE A 67 7.99 2.29 -6.18
N GLY A 68 7.10 2.89 -5.40
CA GLY A 68 7.31 4.17 -4.75
C GLY A 68 7.51 5.35 -5.72
N PHE A 69 6.95 5.27 -6.94
CA PHE A 69 7.17 6.32 -7.93
C PHE A 69 6.57 7.65 -7.51
N PHE A 70 5.33 7.66 -7.06
CA PHE A 70 4.63 8.91 -6.75
C PHE A 70 5.09 9.58 -5.44
N ASP A 71 5.95 8.92 -4.65
CA ASP A 71 6.58 9.52 -3.47
C ASP A 71 8.09 9.69 -3.63
N SER A 72 8.86 8.64 -3.33
CA SER A 72 10.32 8.70 -3.19
C SER A 72 11.06 8.74 -4.53
N ASN A 73 10.49 8.13 -5.58
CA ASN A 73 11.14 7.90 -6.87
C ASN A 73 10.63 8.81 -8.00
N TYR A 74 9.85 9.85 -7.66
CA TYR A 74 9.25 10.75 -8.66
C TYR A 74 10.29 11.45 -9.55
N HIS A 75 11.45 11.76 -8.99
CA HIS A 75 12.58 12.38 -9.68
C HIS A 75 13.17 11.51 -10.80
N LEU A 76 12.88 10.19 -10.83
CA LEU A 76 13.37 9.26 -11.85
C LEU A 76 12.59 9.35 -13.18
N GLY A 77 11.45 10.05 -13.17
CA GLY A 77 10.66 10.34 -14.36
C GLY A 77 9.78 9.20 -14.86
N MET A 78 8.85 9.54 -15.78
CA MET A 78 7.81 8.64 -16.27
C MET A 78 8.36 7.44 -17.05
N ASN A 79 9.49 7.58 -17.74
CA ASN A 79 10.09 6.46 -18.48
C ASN A 79 10.58 5.38 -17.51
N TRP A 80 11.15 5.80 -16.37
CA TRP A 80 11.52 4.86 -15.30
C TRP A 80 10.29 4.18 -14.71
N TYR A 81 9.22 4.93 -14.41
CA TYR A 81 7.99 4.34 -13.88
C TYR A 81 7.38 3.33 -14.85
N ARG A 82 7.24 3.72 -16.12
CA ARG A 82 6.70 2.85 -17.17
C ARG A 82 7.52 1.56 -17.35
N SER A 83 8.83 1.62 -17.15
CA SER A 83 9.71 0.46 -17.24
C SER A 83 9.44 -0.64 -16.22
N MET A 84 8.67 -0.35 -15.16
CA MET A 84 8.28 -1.32 -14.14
C MET A 84 7.13 -2.23 -14.58
N PHE A 85 6.45 -1.91 -15.68
CA PHE A 85 5.26 -2.62 -16.14
C PHE A 85 5.52 -3.50 -17.37
N PRO A 86 4.60 -4.43 -17.69
CA PRO A 86 4.72 -5.34 -18.83
C PRO A 86 4.85 -4.63 -20.17
N LEU A 87 5.34 -5.36 -21.18
CA LEU A 87 5.33 -4.93 -22.56
C LEU A 87 3.89 -4.91 -23.12
N LYS A 88 3.62 -4.04 -24.09
CA LYS A 88 2.33 -4.00 -24.79
C LYS A 88 2.02 -5.34 -25.47
N SER A 89 3.05 -5.99 -26.05
CA SER A 89 2.93 -7.31 -26.67
C SER A 89 2.49 -8.40 -25.67
N ASP A 90 3.00 -8.36 -24.42
CA ASP A 90 2.58 -9.31 -23.39
C ASP A 90 1.11 -9.08 -23.00
N MET A 91 0.71 -7.80 -22.89
CA MET A 91 -0.68 -7.44 -22.59
C MET A 91 -1.62 -7.85 -23.75
N GLU A 92 -1.21 -7.71 -25.00
CA GLU A 92 -1.97 -8.15 -26.17
C GLU A 92 -2.14 -9.66 -26.20
N ARG A 93 -1.07 -10.42 -25.92
CA ARG A 93 -1.12 -11.88 -25.81
C ARG A 93 -2.13 -12.31 -24.74
N ILE A 94 -2.04 -11.79 -23.52
CA ILE A 94 -2.99 -12.12 -22.45
C ILE A 94 -4.42 -11.74 -22.84
N ARG A 95 -4.61 -10.58 -23.48
CA ARG A 95 -5.94 -10.14 -23.91
C ARG A 95 -6.53 -11.06 -24.97
N SER A 96 -5.71 -11.61 -25.86
CA SER A 96 -6.19 -12.59 -26.85
C SER A 96 -6.63 -13.91 -26.23
N GLU A 97 -5.99 -14.32 -25.11
CA GLU A 97 -6.29 -15.56 -24.39
C GLU A 97 -7.50 -15.42 -23.44
N THR A 98 -7.62 -14.28 -22.76
CA THR A 98 -8.57 -14.10 -21.63
C THR A 98 -9.63 -13.02 -21.88
N LYS A 99 -9.59 -12.30 -23.00
CA LYS A 99 -10.37 -11.09 -23.35
C LYS A 99 -10.03 -9.84 -22.54
N TYR A 100 -9.29 -9.97 -21.44
CA TYR A 100 -8.89 -8.89 -20.56
C TYR A 100 -7.37 -8.91 -20.38
N ALA A 101 -6.78 -7.75 -20.10
CA ALA A 101 -5.39 -7.67 -19.67
C ALA A 101 -5.20 -6.41 -18.85
N LEU A 102 -4.86 -6.57 -17.58
CA LEU A 102 -4.59 -5.49 -16.65
C LEU A 102 -3.22 -5.65 -16.02
N THR A 103 -2.67 -4.54 -15.54
CA THR A 103 -1.48 -4.53 -14.67
C THR A 103 -1.63 -3.47 -13.59
N GLY A 104 -0.91 -3.62 -12.49
CA GLY A 104 -0.98 -2.68 -11.39
C GLY A 104 0.24 -2.75 -10.49
N GLU A 105 0.25 -1.91 -9.47
CA GLU A 105 1.28 -1.90 -8.41
C GLU A 105 0.68 -1.84 -7.02
N ASP A 106 1.49 -2.15 -6.00
CA ASP A 106 1.20 -1.84 -4.61
C ASP A 106 2.33 -0.98 -4.02
N THR A 107 1.98 0.21 -3.60
CA THR A 107 2.85 1.08 -2.81
C THR A 107 2.06 1.65 -1.65
N PRO A 108 1.98 0.91 -0.52
CA PRO A 108 1.07 1.26 0.56
C PRO A 108 1.43 2.54 1.32
N PHE A 109 2.59 3.10 1.07
CA PHE A 109 3.01 4.39 1.60
C PHE A 109 2.31 5.59 0.96
N TYR A 110 1.75 5.46 -0.26
CA TYR A 110 1.04 6.56 -0.92
C TYR A 110 -0.13 7.06 -0.10
N PHE A 111 -0.79 6.19 0.66
CA PHE A 111 -1.95 6.54 1.48
C PHE A 111 -1.70 7.73 2.41
N TRP A 112 -0.46 7.88 2.89
CA TRP A 112 -0.06 8.93 3.82
C TRP A 112 0.69 10.09 3.16
N LYS A 113 0.68 10.20 1.84
CA LYS A 113 1.43 11.19 1.08
C LYS A 113 0.51 12.03 0.19
N ILE A 114 0.28 13.29 0.59
CA ILE A 114 -0.54 14.20 -0.20
C ILE A 114 0.06 14.41 -1.60
N ASP A 115 1.38 14.48 -1.71
CA ASP A 115 2.05 14.62 -3.00
C ASP A 115 1.79 13.43 -3.91
N ALA A 116 1.75 12.20 -3.36
CA ALA A 116 1.42 11.02 -4.13
C ALA A 116 0.00 11.12 -4.70
N ALA A 117 -0.99 11.50 -3.87
CA ALA A 117 -2.36 11.68 -4.32
C ALA A 117 -2.47 12.73 -5.43
N ASN A 118 -1.81 13.88 -5.27
CA ASN A 118 -1.80 14.96 -6.27
C ASN A 118 -1.12 14.53 -7.58
N ARG A 119 0.03 13.84 -7.52
CA ARG A 119 0.77 13.34 -8.68
C ARG A 119 0.01 12.27 -9.41
N ILE A 120 -0.60 11.30 -8.69
CA ILE A 120 -1.44 10.26 -9.28
C ILE A 120 -2.64 10.91 -9.99
N ARG A 121 -3.34 11.84 -9.35
CA ARG A 121 -4.46 12.57 -9.94
C ARG A 121 -4.07 13.28 -11.25
N LYS A 122 -2.90 13.92 -11.27
CA LYS A 122 -2.40 14.66 -12.43
C LYS A 122 -2.01 13.72 -13.59
N ILE A 123 -1.33 12.62 -13.29
CA ILE A 123 -0.71 11.75 -14.31
C ILE A 123 -1.64 10.62 -14.75
N LEU A 124 -2.42 10.07 -13.82
CA LEU A 124 -3.30 8.92 -14.03
C LEU A 124 -4.73 9.23 -13.56
N PRO A 125 -5.42 10.24 -14.11
CA PRO A 125 -6.72 10.70 -13.59
C PRO A 125 -7.83 9.64 -13.65
N LYS A 126 -7.65 8.60 -14.48
CA LYS A 126 -8.62 7.50 -14.66
C LYS A 126 -8.25 6.23 -13.94
N ILE A 127 -7.15 6.22 -13.20
CA ILE A 127 -6.65 5.04 -12.47
C ILE A 127 -7.67 4.52 -11.46
N LYS A 128 -7.73 3.21 -11.28
CA LYS A 128 -8.46 2.56 -10.18
C LYS A 128 -7.55 2.45 -8.96
N LEU A 129 -8.02 2.89 -7.82
CA LEU A 129 -7.29 2.86 -6.56
C LEU A 129 -7.92 1.86 -5.61
N ILE A 130 -7.08 1.18 -4.85
CA ILE A 130 -7.52 0.24 -3.83
C ILE A 130 -6.83 0.61 -2.52
N ALA A 131 -7.61 0.75 -1.45
CA ALA A 131 -7.12 0.93 -0.10
C ALA A 131 -7.57 -0.25 0.76
N ILE A 132 -6.62 -0.93 1.42
CA ILE A 132 -6.95 -1.95 2.42
C ILE A 132 -6.68 -1.37 3.81
N LEU A 133 -7.71 -1.32 4.62
CA LEU A 133 -7.68 -0.80 5.99
C LEU A 133 -7.77 -1.96 6.98
N ARG A 134 -7.20 -1.78 8.13
CA ARG A 134 -7.20 -2.75 9.23
C ARG A 134 -7.69 -2.07 10.50
N ASN A 135 -8.21 -2.83 11.46
CA ASN A 135 -8.47 -2.30 12.80
C ASN A 135 -7.30 -1.38 13.23
N PRO A 136 -7.56 -0.09 13.53
CA PRO A 136 -6.52 0.92 13.72
C PRO A 136 -5.57 0.59 14.87
N VAL A 137 -6.09 0.01 15.96
CA VAL A 137 -5.29 -0.43 17.12
C VAL A 137 -4.31 -1.53 16.71
N GLN A 138 -4.80 -2.53 15.98
CA GLN A 138 -3.96 -3.64 15.51
C GLN A 138 -2.94 -3.19 14.46
N ARG A 139 -3.30 -2.22 13.60
CA ARG A 139 -2.38 -1.66 12.62
C ARG A 139 -1.26 -0.88 13.33
N ALA A 140 -1.61 -0.01 14.29
CA ALA A 140 -0.66 0.75 15.08
C ALA A 140 0.35 -0.17 15.78
N TYR A 141 -0.15 -1.20 16.45
CA TYR A 141 0.67 -2.20 17.15
C TYR A 141 1.60 -2.97 16.20
N SER A 142 1.07 -3.40 15.06
CA SER A 142 1.88 -4.07 14.02
C SER A 142 2.97 -3.17 13.45
N ASN A 143 2.70 -1.86 13.32
CA ASN A 143 3.66 -0.88 12.84
C ASN A 143 4.75 -0.58 13.88
N TYR A 144 4.39 -0.55 15.16
CA TYR A 144 5.34 -0.45 16.26
C TYR A 144 6.36 -1.59 16.21
N TYR A 145 5.91 -2.84 16.09
CA TYR A 145 6.82 -3.98 16.01
C TYR A 145 7.70 -4.00 14.75
N LEU A 146 7.27 -3.36 13.66
CA LEU A 146 8.15 -3.13 12.53
C LEU A 146 9.31 -2.19 12.92
N GLY A 147 9.04 -1.16 13.70
CA GLY A 147 10.05 -0.25 14.23
C GLY A 147 11.01 -0.94 15.21
N VAL A 148 10.48 -1.75 16.12
CA VAL A 148 11.30 -2.55 17.08
C VAL A 148 12.23 -3.49 16.32
N ARG A 149 11.71 -4.29 15.38
CA ARG A 149 12.53 -5.22 14.58
C ARG A 149 13.58 -4.52 13.72
N GLY A 150 13.26 -3.33 13.24
CA GLY A 150 14.19 -2.49 12.48
C GLY A 150 15.18 -1.71 13.35
N GLY A 151 15.18 -1.92 14.68
CA GLY A 151 16.06 -1.22 15.63
C GLY A 151 15.80 0.29 15.74
N THR A 152 14.67 0.76 15.18
CA THR A 152 14.35 2.20 15.13
C THR A 152 13.44 2.64 16.27
N GLU A 153 12.78 1.71 16.96
CA GLU A 153 11.97 1.97 18.15
C GLU A 153 12.61 1.33 19.38
N LYS A 154 12.71 2.12 20.45
CA LYS A 154 13.31 1.70 21.72
C LYS A 154 12.37 1.84 22.91
N LEU A 155 11.28 2.59 22.74
CA LEU A 155 10.23 2.75 23.76
C LEU A 155 9.35 1.51 23.77
N THR A 156 8.68 1.25 24.88
CA THR A 156 7.54 0.34 24.92
C THR A 156 6.41 0.87 24.05
N PHE A 157 5.48 0.00 23.66
CA PHE A 157 4.34 0.44 22.86
C PHE A 157 3.52 1.53 23.55
N GLU A 158 3.29 1.35 24.87
CA GLU A 158 2.53 2.30 25.66
C GLU A 158 3.22 3.66 25.74
N GLU A 159 4.54 3.70 26.03
CA GLU A 159 5.31 4.95 26.04
C GLU A 159 5.30 5.64 24.67
N ALA A 160 5.47 4.87 23.59
CA ALA A 160 5.48 5.42 22.24
C ALA A 160 4.12 6.02 21.84
N VAL A 161 3.02 5.35 22.21
CA VAL A 161 1.65 5.82 21.98
C VAL A 161 1.34 7.06 22.80
N ARG A 162 1.61 7.06 24.12
CA ARG A 162 1.37 8.22 24.98
C ARG A 162 2.14 9.44 24.48
N LYS A 163 3.40 9.26 24.16
CA LYS A 163 4.22 10.32 23.58
C LYS A 163 3.64 10.88 22.28
N GLU A 164 3.08 10.03 21.41
CA GLU A 164 2.43 10.50 20.19
C GLU A 164 1.13 11.24 20.51
N LEU A 165 0.27 10.70 21.38
CA LEU A 165 -0.99 11.31 21.78
C LEU A 165 -0.78 12.71 22.38
N ASP A 166 0.24 12.88 23.25
CA ASP A 166 0.60 14.17 23.85
C ASP A 166 1.03 15.23 22.82
N THR A 167 1.46 14.80 21.64
CA THR A 167 1.90 15.70 20.57
C THR A 167 0.87 15.95 19.49
N LEU A 168 -0.24 15.19 19.48
CA LEU A 168 -1.31 15.41 18.52
C LEU A 168 -2.12 16.66 18.88
N PRO A 169 -2.35 17.56 17.94
CA PRO A 169 -3.16 18.74 18.17
C PRO A 169 -4.66 18.40 18.23
N GLU A 170 -5.47 19.38 18.57
CA GLU A 170 -6.93 19.28 18.49
C GLU A 170 -7.42 18.80 17.12
N ASN A 171 -8.56 18.12 17.10
CA ASN A 171 -9.12 17.43 15.93
C ASN A 171 -9.16 18.26 14.65
N LYS A 172 -9.50 19.54 14.73
CA LYS A 172 -9.57 20.41 13.54
C LYS A 172 -8.19 20.61 12.92
N ILE A 173 -7.20 20.97 13.73
CA ILE A 173 -5.81 21.17 13.27
C ILE A 173 -5.22 19.86 12.78
N LEU A 174 -5.53 18.75 13.45
CA LEU A 174 -5.11 17.41 13.07
C LEU A 174 -5.68 17.02 11.70
N ALA A 175 -6.97 17.23 11.47
CA ALA A 175 -7.62 16.94 10.19
C ALA A 175 -7.00 17.70 9.02
N GLU A 176 -6.75 18.99 9.19
CA GLU A 176 -6.16 19.86 8.18
C GLU A 176 -4.69 19.50 7.85
N ASN A 177 -3.97 18.92 8.82
CA ASN A 177 -2.53 18.66 8.72
C ASN A 177 -2.17 17.16 8.84
N ILE A 178 -3.12 16.26 8.67
CA ILE A 178 -2.92 14.81 8.94
C ILE A 178 -1.69 14.23 8.23
N PHE A 179 -1.42 14.61 6.99
CA PHE A 179 -0.26 14.11 6.25
C PHE A 179 1.07 14.56 6.85
N LYS A 180 1.13 15.73 7.49
CA LYS A 180 2.31 16.20 8.20
C LYS A 180 2.61 15.28 9.39
N PHE A 181 1.58 14.92 10.17
CA PHE A 181 1.71 14.00 11.31
C PHE A 181 2.01 12.57 10.86
N CYS A 182 1.42 12.09 9.76
CA CYS A 182 1.75 10.80 9.18
C CYS A 182 3.19 10.69 8.66
N ASN A 183 3.82 11.80 8.31
CA ASN A 183 5.20 11.81 7.83
C ASN A 183 6.25 11.65 8.94
N VAL A 184 5.84 11.75 10.21
CA VAL A 184 6.71 11.48 11.34
C VAL A 184 7.06 9.98 11.37
N ARG A 185 8.35 9.66 11.52
CA ARG A 185 8.86 8.26 11.42
C ARG A 185 8.17 7.30 12.38
N ARG A 186 7.82 7.76 13.59
CA ARG A 186 7.21 6.97 14.67
C ARG A 186 5.75 7.35 14.88
N SER A 187 5.03 7.63 13.81
CA SER A 187 3.60 7.89 13.90
C SER A 187 2.82 6.57 13.81
N TYR A 188 2.26 6.17 14.92
CA TYR A 188 1.42 4.98 15.04
C TYR A 188 -0.06 5.33 15.02
N ILE A 189 -0.43 6.41 15.74
CA ILE A 189 -1.81 6.84 15.91
C ILE A 189 -2.29 7.63 14.69
N ALA A 190 -1.60 8.72 14.31
CA ALA A 190 -2.01 9.55 13.18
C ALA A 190 -2.13 8.76 11.87
N LYS A 191 -1.25 7.79 11.63
CA LYS A 191 -1.34 6.87 10.48
C LYS A 191 -2.55 5.94 10.52
N SER A 192 -3.25 5.82 11.64
CA SER A 192 -4.44 5.00 11.82
C SER A 192 -5.73 5.80 11.87
N LEU A 193 -5.67 7.13 11.77
CA LEU A 193 -6.83 8.02 11.69
C LEU A 193 -7.33 8.11 10.25
N TYR A 194 -7.78 6.98 9.71
CA TYR A 194 -8.10 6.81 8.29
C TYR A 194 -9.12 7.80 7.74
N VAL A 195 -10.09 8.22 8.56
CA VAL A 195 -11.13 9.16 8.14
C VAL A 195 -10.57 10.43 7.50
N TYR A 196 -9.49 10.98 8.06
CA TYR A 196 -8.88 12.21 7.55
C TYR A 196 -8.14 11.97 6.23
N GLN A 197 -7.38 10.88 6.13
CA GLN A 197 -6.71 10.53 4.87
C GLN A 197 -7.73 10.19 3.79
N MET A 198 -8.76 9.39 4.12
CA MET A 198 -9.79 8.99 3.16
C MET A 198 -10.58 10.18 2.61
N LYS A 199 -10.94 11.16 3.44
CA LYS A 199 -11.57 12.41 2.98
C LYS A 199 -10.75 13.07 1.87
N ILE A 200 -9.45 13.21 2.09
CA ILE A 200 -8.54 13.84 1.13
C ILE A 200 -8.38 13.01 -0.16
N TRP A 201 -8.39 11.68 -0.07
CA TRP A 201 -8.41 10.82 -1.25
C TRP A 201 -9.72 10.93 -2.02
N PHE A 202 -10.89 10.96 -1.34
CA PHE A 202 -12.19 11.14 -1.98
C PHE A 202 -12.43 12.54 -2.57
N GLU A 203 -11.78 13.58 -2.08
CA GLU A 203 -11.77 14.90 -2.73
C GLU A 203 -11.07 14.88 -4.10
N ARG A 204 -10.10 13.98 -4.29
CA ARG A 204 -9.28 13.90 -5.51
C ARG A 204 -9.78 12.86 -6.48
N PHE A 205 -10.40 11.81 -5.99
CA PHE A 205 -10.87 10.69 -6.79
C PHE A 205 -12.33 10.38 -6.47
N SER A 206 -13.14 10.22 -7.50
CA SER A 206 -14.55 9.86 -7.33
C SER A 206 -14.70 8.46 -6.68
N LYS A 207 -15.80 8.23 -5.98
CA LYS A 207 -16.08 6.97 -5.26
C LYS A 207 -15.97 5.71 -6.14
N ASN A 208 -16.29 5.82 -7.43
CA ASN A 208 -16.16 4.72 -8.38
C ASN A 208 -14.70 4.44 -8.83
N ARG A 209 -13.75 5.24 -8.37
CA ARG A 209 -12.31 5.07 -8.65
C ARG A 209 -11.50 4.62 -7.44
N LEU A 210 -12.08 4.60 -6.26
CA LEU A 210 -11.42 4.22 -5.02
C LEU A 210 -12.23 3.15 -4.30
N PHE A 211 -11.70 1.94 -4.25
CA PHE A 211 -12.30 0.79 -3.56
C PHE A 211 -11.61 0.57 -2.21
N VAL A 212 -12.40 0.44 -1.15
CA VAL A 212 -11.90 0.25 0.21
C VAL A 212 -12.22 -1.16 0.66
N ILE A 213 -11.20 -1.85 1.18
CA ILE A 213 -11.27 -3.24 1.65
C ILE A 213 -10.91 -3.27 3.14
N SER A 214 -11.64 -4.06 3.93
CA SER A 214 -11.26 -4.40 5.29
C SER A 214 -10.33 -5.62 5.31
N THR A 215 -9.23 -5.53 6.06
CA THR A 215 -8.33 -6.68 6.31
C THR A 215 -9.08 -7.83 7.00
N GLU A 216 -10.01 -7.48 7.88
CA GLU A 216 -10.81 -8.42 8.64
C GLU A 216 -11.76 -9.19 7.72
N GLU A 217 -12.44 -8.51 6.80
CA GLU A 217 -13.32 -9.15 5.79
C GLU A 217 -12.52 -10.00 4.83
N MET A 218 -11.41 -9.49 4.31
CA MET A 218 -10.50 -10.27 3.46
C MET A 218 -10.00 -11.53 4.16
N SER A 219 -9.78 -11.47 5.48
CA SER A 219 -9.36 -12.64 6.26
C SER A 219 -10.49 -13.64 6.52
N LYS A 220 -11.72 -13.15 6.69
CA LYS A 220 -12.91 -13.95 6.97
C LYS A 220 -13.49 -14.60 5.71
N SER A 221 -13.53 -13.85 4.62
CA SER A 221 -14.16 -14.23 3.37
C SER A 221 -13.32 -13.85 2.15
N PRO A 222 -12.11 -14.44 1.99
CA PRO A 222 -11.16 -14.03 0.97
C PRO A 222 -11.70 -14.14 -0.45
N ALA A 223 -12.42 -15.22 -0.79
CA ALA A 223 -13.02 -15.42 -2.11
C ALA A 223 -14.04 -14.32 -2.44
N HIS A 224 -14.88 -13.95 -1.48
CA HIS A 224 -15.87 -12.87 -1.67
C HIS A 224 -15.16 -11.53 -1.91
N THR A 225 -14.20 -11.17 -1.07
CA THR A 225 -13.44 -9.92 -1.20
C THR A 225 -12.69 -9.84 -2.52
N MET A 226 -12.10 -10.96 -2.97
CA MET A 226 -11.40 -10.99 -4.25
C MET A 226 -12.37 -10.83 -5.42
N ASN A 227 -13.55 -11.46 -5.39
CA ASN A 227 -14.56 -11.28 -6.45
C ASN A 227 -15.07 -9.83 -6.52
N GLN A 228 -15.29 -9.16 -5.39
CA GLN A 228 -15.62 -7.73 -5.37
C GLN A 228 -14.48 -6.88 -5.95
N THR A 229 -13.23 -7.25 -5.66
CA THR A 229 -12.04 -6.58 -6.20
C THR A 229 -11.94 -6.75 -7.72
N TYR A 230 -12.17 -7.95 -8.24
CA TYR A 230 -12.19 -8.21 -9.68
C TYR A 230 -13.32 -7.45 -10.37
N GLU A 231 -14.53 -7.45 -9.80
CA GLU A 231 -15.65 -6.66 -10.30
C GLU A 231 -15.31 -5.16 -10.35
N PHE A 232 -14.75 -4.62 -9.27
CA PHE A 232 -14.26 -3.24 -9.26
C PHE A 232 -13.22 -2.99 -10.36
N LEU A 233 -12.32 -3.92 -10.61
CA LEU A 233 -11.32 -3.83 -11.68
C LEU A 233 -11.93 -4.01 -13.09
N GLY A 234 -13.18 -4.47 -13.19
CA GLY A 234 -13.85 -4.75 -14.45
C GLY A 234 -13.46 -6.11 -15.04
N LEU A 235 -13.05 -7.03 -14.19
CA LEU A 235 -12.72 -8.41 -14.56
C LEU A 235 -13.87 -9.36 -14.21
N PRO A 236 -13.99 -10.49 -14.90
CA PRO A 236 -14.90 -11.56 -14.50
C PRO A 236 -14.50 -12.14 -13.15
N LYS A 237 -15.45 -12.80 -12.48
CA LYS A 237 -15.16 -13.57 -11.27
C LYS A 237 -14.14 -14.67 -11.57
N TYR A 238 -13.24 -14.89 -10.63
CA TYR A 238 -12.22 -15.93 -10.73
C TYR A 238 -12.15 -16.71 -9.43
N GLU A 239 -12.32 -18.01 -9.53
CA GLU A 239 -12.21 -18.90 -8.38
C GLU A 239 -10.73 -19.21 -8.12
N ASN A 240 -10.15 -18.43 -7.21
CA ASN A 240 -8.83 -18.74 -6.71
C ASN A 240 -8.95 -19.77 -5.58
N THR A 241 -8.41 -20.95 -5.79
CA THR A 241 -8.38 -22.03 -4.77
C THR A 241 -7.30 -21.84 -3.72
N PHE A 242 -6.35 -20.96 -3.98
CA PHE A 242 -5.24 -20.69 -3.06
C PHE A 242 -5.11 -19.20 -2.79
N PHE A 243 -5.33 -18.81 -1.52
CA PHE A 243 -5.10 -17.44 -1.06
C PHE A 243 -3.75 -17.36 -0.33
N GLU A 244 -2.83 -16.57 -0.87
CA GLU A 244 -1.54 -16.37 -0.23
C GLU A 244 -1.71 -15.64 1.11
N LYS A 245 -1.52 -16.37 2.20
CA LYS A 245 -1.38 -15.79 3.54
C LYS A 245 0.11 -15.65 3.84
N ARG A 246 0.67 -14.48 3.62
CA ARG A 246 2.04 -14.22 4.08
C ARG A 246 2.09 -14.37 5.60
N LYS A 247 3.18 -15.01 6.09
CA LYS A 247 3.37 -15.31 7.52
C LYS A 247 3.10 -14.07 8.38
N LYS A 248 2.12 -14.16 9.27
CA LYS A 248 1.92 -13.16 10.31
C LYS A 248 3.20 -13.09 11.14
N ALA A 249 3.73 -11.89 11.32
CA ALA A 249 4.80 -11.70 12.28
C ALA A 249 4.28 -12.08 13.67
N SER A 250 4.97 -12.98 14.35
CA SER A 250 4.70 -13.27 15.75
C SER A 250 5.28 -12.14 16.60
N TYR A 251 4.49 -11.61 17.50
CA TYR A 251 4.88 -10.63 18.51
C TYR A 251 3.98 -10.81 19.74
N GLU A 252 4.41 -10.31 20.87
CA GLU A 252 3.67 -10.39 22.13
C GLU A 252 2.26 -9.82 22.02
N LYS A 253 1.36 -10.30 22.85
CA LYS A 253 0.01 -9.75 22.93
C LYS A 253 0.05 -8.34 23.53
N MET A 254 -0.73 -7.45 22.97
CA MET A 254 -0.91 -6.10 23.50
C MET A 254 -1.55 -6.17 24.89
N GLY A 255 -1.08 -5.33 25.81
CA GLY A 255 -1.69 -5.16 27.14
C GLY A 255 -3.16 -4.73 27.00
N ASN A 256 -4.03 -5.27 27.88
CA ASN A 256 -5.47 -5.02 27.79
C ASN A 256 -5.83 -3.56 28.06
N ASN A 257 -5.13 -2.87 28.96
CA ASN A 257 -5.43 -1.48 29.32
C ASN A 257 -5.21 -0.54 28.14
N ILE A 258 -4.01 -0.56 27.55
CA ILE A 258 -3.69 0.28 26.39
C ILE A 258 -4.56 -0.08 25.17
N ARG A 259 -4.95 -1.35 25.02
CA ARG A 259 -5.89 -1.76 23.97
C ARG A 259 -7.23 -1.07 24.12
N LYS A 260 -7.86 -1.12 25.31
CA LYS A 260 -9.15 -0.48 25.58
C LYS A 260 -9.09 1.03 25.38
N GLU A 261 -8.02 1.66 25.91
CA GLU A 261 -7.79 3.11 25.74
C GLU A 261 -7.75 3.50 24.24
N LEU A 262 -7.04 2.73 23.43
CA LEU A 262 -6.96 2.99 22.00
C LEU A 262 -8.25 2.65 21.26
N GLU A 263 -9.00 1.62 21.65
CA GLU A 263 -10.31 1.30 21.09
C GLU A 263 -11.29 2.45 21.32
N GLU A 264 -11.31 3.02 22.54
CA GLU A 264 -12.10 4.20 22.89
C GLU A 264 -11.65 5.44 22.12
N PHE A 265 -10.34 5.68 22.04
CA PHE A 265 -9.77 6.79 21.27
C PHE A 265 -10.16 6.74 19.79
N PHE A 266 -10.05 5.57 19.13
CA PHE A 266 -10.36 5.46 17.71
C PHE A 266 -11.85 5.36 17.38
N LYS A 267 -12.71 5.09 18.37
CA LYS A 267 -14.13 4.87 18.16
C LYS A 267 -14.81 5.98 17.35
N PRO A 268 -14.75 7.28 17.75
CA PRO A 268 -15.42 8.34 17.00
C PRO A 268 -14.91 8.48 15.55
N TYR A 269 -13.62 8.25 15.32
CA TYR A 269 -13.02 8.32 13.99
C TYR A 269 -13.42 7.13 13.09
N ASN A 270 -13.65 5.97 13.68
CA ASN A 270 -14.14 4.79 12.96
C ASN A 270 -15.63 4.90 12.62
N GLU A 271 -16.43 5.54 13.48
CA GLU A 271 -17.85 5.78 13.24
C GLU A 271 -18.10 6.83 12.14
N GLU A 272 -17.15 7.74 11.95
CA GLU A 272 -17.19 8.75 10.88
C GLU A 272 -16.69 8.20 9.52
N LEU A 273 -15.90 7.12 9.53
CA LEU A 273 -15.30 6.52 8.34
C LEU A 273 -16.30 5.70 7.54
#